data_dbb90f7e4ea851e4d01156bd0282bef7
#
_entry.id   dbb90f7e4ea851e4d01156bd0282bef7
#
_cell.length_a   1.000
_cell.length_b   1.000
_cell.length_c   1.000
_cell.angle_alpha   90.00
_cell.angle_beta   90.00
_cell.angle_gamma   90.00
#
_symmetry.space_group_name_H-M   'P 1'
#
loop_
_entity.id
_entity.type
_entity.pdbx_description
1 polymer ?
#
loop_
_entity_poly.entity_id
_entity_poly.type
_entity_poly.pdbx_seq_one_letter_code
_entity_poly.pdbx_strand_id
1 'polypeptide(L)'
;MRIPLLGVLLAAAVLTAAPASAQNDYVQQVTRYLDAARSTLSGEGYTRQRAYTTATLAEGGERTFTVSLVSNRNYVFSGACDNDCSDIDFWLYDNNNNLIDSDTATDDAPVVRVTPARNGTFRLKVRMHACSTSPCYYGFGMFRQ
;
A
#
# COMPACT_ATOMS: atom_id res chain seq x y z
N MET A 1 21.84 59.55 22.68
CA MET A 1 20.68 58.69 22.48
C MET A 1 21.18 57.43 21.78
N ARG A 2 21.33 56.31 22.50
CA ARG A 2 21.90 55.04 21.98
C ARG A 2 20.73 54.06 21.75
N ILE A 3 20.55 53.61 20.51
CA ILE A 3 19.52 52.65 20.13
C ILE A 3 20.14 51.26 20.23
N PRO A 4 19.53 50.28 20.97
CA PRO A 4 20.03 48.91 20.99
C PRO A 4 19.53 48.16 19.74
N LEU A 5 20.45 47.54 19.01
CA LEU A 5 20.14 46.56 17.95
C LEU A 5 19.63 45.28 18.61
N LEU A 6 18.36 44.98 18.41
CA LEU A 6 17.81 43.62 18.69
C LEU A 6 18.27 42.70 17.58
N GLY A 7 19.12 41.74 17.90
CA GLY A 7 19.48 40.63 17.02
C GLY A 7 18.33 39.61 16.96
N VAL A 8 17.75 39.47 15.79
CA VAL A 8 16.76 38.37 15.52
C VAL A 8 17.56 37.08 15.24
N LEU A 9 17.50 36.14 16.18
CA LEU A 9 18.00 34.78 15.98
C LEU A 9 16.99 34.01 15.13
N LEU A 10 17.29 33.80 13.84
CA LEU A 10 16.59 32.84 13.02
C LEU A 10 17.02 31.42 13.43
N ALA A 11 16.12 30.68 14.09
CA ALA A 11 16.27 29.25 14.30
C ALA A 11 15.98 28.52 12.97
N ALA A 12 17.02 28.04 12.30
CA ALA A 12 16.87 27.16 11.14
C ALA A 12 16.44 25.77 11.62
N ALA A 13 15.19 25.39 11.31
CA ALA A 13 14.70 24.02 11.50
C ALA A 13 15.41 23.09 10.51
N VAL A 14 16.30 22.26 11.01
CA VAL A 14 16.95 21.20 10.22
C VAL A 14 15.95 20.06 10.05
N LEU A 15 15.33 19.98 8.87
CA LEU A 15 14.56 18.80 8.45
C LEU A 15 15.56 17.67 8.17
N THR A 16 15.70 16.73 9.09
CA THR A 16 16.49 15.52 8.87
C THR A 16 15.70 14.58 7.98
N ALA A 17 16.02 14.56 6.68
CA ALA A 17 15.54 13.50 5.77
C ALA A 17 16.16 12.17 6.20
N ALA A 18 15.34 11.10 6.31
CA ALA A 18 15.85 9.76 6.56
C ALA A 18 16.84 9.35 5.44
N PRO A 19 17.91 8.62 5.75
CA PRO A 19 18.88 8.21 4.74
C PRO A 19 18.20 7.31 3.69
N ALA A 20 18.53 7.53 2.40
CA ALA A 20 17.96 6.80 1.26
C ALA A 20 18.13 5.26 1.36
N SER A 21 19.13 4.77 2.10
CA SER A 21 19.34 3.35 2.40
C SER A 21 18.22 2.74 3.22
N ALA A 22 17.73 3.42 4.26
CA ALA A 22 16.64 2.92 5.10
C ALA A 22 15.31 2.78 4.31
N GLN A 23 15.02 3.72 3.43
CA GLN A 23 13.85 3.64 2.53
C GLN A 23 13.91 2.43 1.61
N ASN A 24 15.10 2.07 1.11
CA ASN A 24 15.28 0.91 0.25
C ASN A 24 15.05 -0.41 1.01
N ASP A 25 15.45 -0.49 2.28
CA ASP A 25 15.30 -1.69 3.11
C ASP A 25 13.82 -2.00 3.41
N TYR A 26 13.00 -1.01 3.70
CA TYR A 26 11.55 -1.19 3.90
C TYR A 26 10.83 -1.62 2.62
N VAL A 27 11.15 -1.02 1.48
CA VAL A 27 10.62 -1.45 0.18
C VAL A 27 11.03 -2.90 -0.14
N GLN A 28 12.25 -3.29 0.18
CA GLN A 28 12.71 -4.68 0.01
C GLN A 28 11.96 -5.64 0.94
N GLN A 29 11.66 -5.26 2.19
CA GLN A 29 10.83 -6.08 3.08
C GLN A 29 9.46 -6.36 2.46
N VAL A 30 8.74 -5.29 2.07
CA VAL A 30 7.44 -5.40 1.41
C VAL A 30 7.52 -6.29 0.17
N THR A 31 8.54 -6.10 -0.66
CA THR A 31 8.74 -6.90 -1.88
C THR A 31 8.94 -8.38 -1.57
N ARG A 32 9.73 -8.72 -0.54
CA ARG A 32 9.93 -10.13 -0.12
C ARG A 32 8.62 -10.79 0.31
N TYR A 33 7.77 -10.09 1.06
CA TYR A 33 6.46 -10.61 1.48
C TYR A 33 5.52 -10.81 0.29
N LEU A 34 5.50 -9.86 -0.64
CA LEU A 34 4.73 -9.98 -1.89
C LEU A 34 5.26 -11.11 -2.80
N ASP A 35 6.56 -11.37 -2.82
CA ASP A 35 7.14 -12.48 -3.56
C ASP A 35 6.80 -13.84 -2.92
N ALA A 36 6.68 -13.92 -1.60
CA ALA A 36 6.18 -15.12 -0.91
C ALA A 36 4.71 -15.38 -1.29
N ALA A 37 3.85 -14.36 -1.24
CA ALA A 37 2.45 -14.45 -1.69
C ALA A 37 2.35 -14.85 -3.17
N ARG A 38 3.19 -14.28 -4.03
CA ARG A 38 3.29 -14.64 -5.45
C ARG A 38 3.64 -16.12 -5.63
N SER A 39 4.55 -16.66 -4.86
CA SER A 39 4.93 -18.08 -4.94
C SER A 39 3.73 -18.99 -4.67
N THR A 40 2.95 -18.69 -3.63
CA THR A 40 1.72 -19.42 -3.30
C THR A 40 0.69 -19.32 -4.43
N LEU A 41 0.41 -18.11 -4.90
CA LEU A 41 -0.57 -17.85 -5.96
C LEU A 41 -0.15 -18.48 -7.30
N SER A 42 1.15 -18.55 -7.59
CA SER A 42 1.65 -19.24 -8.78
C SER A 42 1.38 -20.74 -8.72
N GLY A 43 1.44 -21.37 -7.55
CA GLY A 43 1.04 -22.75 -7.33
C GLY A 43 -0.45 -22.98 -7.57
N GLU A 44 -1.29 -21.96 -7.40
CA GLU A 44 -2.72 -21.96 -7.71
C GLU A 44 -3.04 -21.58 -9.18
N GLY A 45 -2.05 -21.35 -10.01
CA GLY A 45 -2.21 -20.99 -11.43
C GLY A 45 -2.34 -19.49 -11.71
N TYR A 46 -2.16 -18.63 -10.72
CA TYR A 46 -2.18 -17.18 -10.93
C TYR A 46 -0.84 -16.65 -11.43
N THR A 47 -0.90 -15.65 -12.29
CA THR A 47 0.27 -14.94 -12.80
C THR A 47 0.21 -13.46 -12.45
N ARG A 48 1.33 -12.89 -12.03
CA ARG A 48 1.44 -11.45 -11.75
C ARG A 48 1.27 -10.65 -13.03
N GLN A 49 0.39 -9.65 -13.01
CA GLN A 49 0.03 -8.88 -14.20
C GLN A 49 0.92 -7.68 -14.48
N ARG A 50 1.57 -7.13 -13.46
CA ARG A 50 2.45 -5.96 -13.53
C ARG A 50 3.42 -5.93 -12.35
N ALA A 51 4.37 -5.00 -12.35
CA ALA A 51 5.22 -4.74 -11.20
C ALA A 51 4.39 -4.45 -9.94
N TYR A 52 4.92 -4.75 -8.76
CA TYR A 52 4.27 -4.38 -7.51
C TYR A 52 4.11 -2.87 -7.41
N THR A 53 3.00 -2.44 -6.83
CA THR A 53 2.82 -1.06 -6.42
C THR A 53 3.29 -0.94 -4.98
N THR A 54 4.21 -0.02 -4.70
CA THR A 54 4.69 0.27 -3.34
C THR A 54 4.48 1.74 -3.02
N ALA A 55 4.14 2.05 -1.78
CA ALA A 55 3.91 3.40 -1.30
C ALA A 55 4.06 3.46 0.24
N THR A 56 3.82 4.62 0.81
CA THR A 56 3.76 4.82 2.26
C THR A 56 2.42 5.41 2.67
N LEU A 57 1.98 5.09 3.89
CA LEU A 57 0.85 5.71 4.55
C LEU A 57 1.17 5.95 6.03
N ALA A 58 0.72 7.08 6.56
CA ALA A 58 0.66 7.28 8.00
C ALA A 58 -0.41 6.38 8.62
N GLU A 59 -0.32 6.09 9.91
CA GLU A 59 -1.38 5.41 10.65
C GLU A 59 -2.73 6.14 10.44
N GLY A 60 -3.78 5.37 10.16
CA GLY A 60 -5.10 5.89 9.82
C GLY A 60 -5.23 6.45 8.40
N GLY A 61 -4.13 6.56 7.64
CA GLY A 61 -4.13 7.05 6.27
C GLY A 61 -4.77 6.08 5.27
N GLU A 62 -5.37 6.64 4.23
CA GLU A 62 -6.01 5.87 3.15
C GLU A 62 -5.50 6.29 1.78
N ARG A 63 -5.49 5.36 0.84
CA ARG A 63 -5.21 5.62 -0.58
C ARG A 63 -6.03 4.70 -1.48
N THR A 64 -6.50 5.24 -2.59
CA THR A 64 -7.26 4.49 -3.58
C THR A 64 -6.50 4.40 -4.90
N PHE A 65 -6.46 3.20 -5.46
CA PHE A 65 -5.84 2.89 -6.74
C PHE A 65 -6.90 2.44 -7.73
N THR A 66 -6.81 2.95 -8.95
CA THR A 66 -7.70 2.56 -10.04
C THR A 66 -7.04 1.49 -10.90
N VAL A 67 -7.78 0.42 -11.21
CA VAL A 67 -7.31 -0.69 -12.04
C VAL A 67 -8.36 -1.06 -13.08
N SER A 68 -7.92 -1.44 -14.28
CA SER A 68 -8.81 -1.96 -15.33
C SER A 68 -8.74 -3.48 -15.33
N LEU A 69 -9.90 -4.14 -15.25
CA LEU A 69 -10.03 -5.60 -15.23
C LEU A 69 -10.84 -6.08 -16.43
N VAL A 70 -10.49 -7.26 -16.92
CA VAL A 70 -11.16 -7.94 -18.03
C VAL A 70 -12.15 -8.95 -17.46
N SER A 71 -13.33 -9.05 -18.10
CA SER A 71 -14.39 -9.97 -17.70
C SER A 71 -13.96 -11.45 -17.76
N ASN A 72 -14.63 -12.27 -16.94
CA ASN A 72 -14.45 -13.72 -16.90
C ASN A 72 -12.99 -14.15 -16.62
N ARG A 73 -12.26 -13.38 -15.88
CA ARG A 73 -10.90 -13.69 -15.38
C ARG A 73 -10.89 -13.58 -13.86
N ASN A 74 -10.23 -14.51 -13.20
CA ASN A 74 -10.07 -14.47 -11.75
C ASN A 74 -8.91 -13.54 -11.39
N TYR A 75 -9.18 -12.52 -10.59
CA TYR A 75 -8.15 -11.61 -10.09
C TYR A 75 -8.01 -11.74 -8.58
N VAL A 76 -6.77 -11.63 -8.13
CA VAL A 76 -6.38 -11.52 -6.72
C VAL A 76 -5.51 -10.28 -6.56
N PHE A 77 -5.83 -9.47 -5.57
CA PHE A 77 -4.96 -8.42 -5.05
C PHE A 77 -4.44 -8.89 -3.70
N SER A 78 -3.14 -9.05 -3.58
CA SER A 78 -2.47 -9.45 -2.34
C SER A 78 -1.60 -8.30 -1.88
N GLY A 79 -1.75 -7.90 -0.63
CA GLY A 79 -1.01 -6.84 0.02
C GLY A 79 0.06 -7.36 0.96
N ALA A 80 0.96 -6.46 1.34
CA ALA A 80 1.91 -6.63 2.42
C ALA A 80 2.36 -5.26 2.91
N CYS A 81 2.82 -5.17 4.15
CA CYS A 81 3.45 -3.98 4.68
C CYS A 81 4.75 -4.33 5.43
N ASP A 82 5.52 -3.31 5.83
CA ASP A 82 6.80 -3.49 6.52
C ASP A 82 6.63 -3.93 7.99
N ASN A 83 7.74 -4.17 8.69
CA ASN A 83 7.72 -4.68 10.06
C ASN A 83 7.15 -3.70 11.10
N ASP A 84 7.02 -2.42 10.75
CA ASP A 84 6.44 -1.40 11.61
C ASP A 84 4.91 -1.35 11.49
N CYS A 85 4.36 -2.00 10.47
CA CYS A 85 2.93 -2.14 10.23
C CYS A 85 2.44 -3.50 10.76
N SER A 86 1.35 -3.50 11.52
CA SER A 86 0.72 -4.71 12.06
C SER A 86 -0.71 -4.92 11.56
N ASP A 87 -1.27 -3.94 10.85
CA ASP A 87 -2.64 -4.02 10.37
C ASP A 87 -2.85 -3.08 9.17
N ILE A 88 -3.20 -3.66 8.04
CA ILE A 88 -3.48 -2.97 6.78
C ILE A 88 -4.70 -3.59 6.10
N ASP A 89 -5.67 -2.76 5.76
CA ASP A 89 -6.97 -3.17 5.24
C ASP A 89 -7.11 -2.90 3.75
N PHE A 90 -7.84 -3.78 3.06
CA PHE A 90 -8.21 -3.62 1.66
C PHE A 90 -9.72 -3.65 1.45
N TRP A 91 -10.21 -2.78 0.57
CA TRP A 91 -11.57 -2.82 0.00
C TRP A 91 -11.48 -2.68 -1.52
N LEU A 92 -12.18 -3.55 -2.22
CA LEU A 92 -12.29 -3.52 -3.68
C LEU A 92 -13.70 -3.11 -4.09
N TYR A 93 -13.81 -2.04 -4.86
CA TYR A 93 -15.07 -1.50 -5.38
C TYR A 93 -15.12 -1.57 -6.89
N ASP A 94 -16.33 -1.73 -7.43
CA ASP A 94 -16.59 -1.56 -8.86
C ASP A 94 -16.73 -0.06 -9.25
N ASN A 95 -16.98 0.20 -10.53
CA ASN A 95 -17.16 1.56 -11.05
C ASN A 95 -18.43 2.27 -10.51
N ASN A 96 -19.40 1.50 -10.00
CA ASN A 96 -20.65 2.02 -9.44
C ASN A 96 -20.58 2.20 -7.91
N ASN A 97 -19.40 2.11 -7.32
CA ASN A 97 -19.19 2.19 -5.86
C ASN A 97 -19.75 1.00 -5.07
N ASN A 98 -20.07 -0.11 -5.72
CA ASN A 98 -20.44 -1.31 -5.00
C ASN A 98 -19.19 -1.98 -4.42
N LEU A 99 -19.24 -2.34 -3.14
CA LEU A 99 -18.21 -3.15 -2.51
C LEU A 99 -18.27 -4.58 -3.10
N ILE A 100 -17.15 -5.02 -3.68
CA ILE A 100 -17.00 -6.33 -4.29
C ILE A 100 -16.40 -7.32 -3.30
N ASP A 101 -15.33 -6.92 -2.62
CA ASP A 101 -14.64 -7.74 -1.63
C ASP A 101 -13.89 -6.85 -0.66
N SER A 102 -13.60 -7.34 0.54
CA SER A 102 -12.78 -6.63 1.52
C SER A 102 -12.04 -7.62 2.41
N ASP A 103 -10.87 -7.23 2.84
CA ASP A 103 -10.10 -7.89 3.89
C ASP A 103 -9.73 -6.84 4.94
N THR A 104 -10.33 -6.99 6.12
CA THR A 104 -10.17 -6.12 7.29
C THR A 104 -9.79 -6.94 8.53
N ALA A 105 -9.15 -8.08 8.30
CA ALA A 105 -8.54 -8.86 9.38
C ALA A 105 -7.40 -8.06 10.01
N THR A 106 -7.20 -8.24 11.31
CA THR A 106 -6.07 -7.60 12.00
C THR A 106 -4.76 -8.32 11.66
N ASP A 107 -4.24 -8.04 10.48
CA ASP A 107 -2.98 -8.59 9.98
C ASP A 107 -2.33 -7.69 8.92
N ASP A 108 -1.14 -8.07 8.47
CA ASP A 108 -0.28 -7.31 7.56
C ASP A 108 -0.29 -7.82 6.10
N ALA A 109 -1.19 -8.76 5.77
CA ALA A 109 -1.20 -9.46 4.47
C ALA A 109 -2.60 -9.59 3.84
N PRO A 110 -3.32 -8.47 3.58
CA PRO A 110 -4.69 -8.50 3.08
C PRO A 110 -4.78 -9.09 1.67
N VAL A 111 -5.88 -9.81 1.41
CA VAL A 111 -6.17 -10.43 0.12
C VAL A 111 -7.61 -10.19 -0.28
N VAL A 112 -7.84 -9.57 -1.45
CA VAL A 112 -9.18 -9.42 -2.04
C VAL A 112 -9.23 -10.03 -3.42
N ARG A 113 -10.43 -10.53 -3.81
CA ARG A 113 -10.64 -11.31 -5.04
C ARG A 113 -11.81 -10.78 -5.83
N VAL A 114 -11.77 -10.96 -7.16
CA VAL A 114 -12.91 -10.65 -8.04
C VAL A 114 -12.82 -11.43 -9.35
N THR A 115 -13.99 -11.85 -9.84
CA THR A 115 -14.18 -12.31 -11.23
C THR A 115 -15.18 -11.37 -11.88
N PRO A 116 -14.72 -10.33 -12.62
CA PRO A 116 -15.62 -9.35 -13.22
C PRO A 116 -16.57 -9.98 -14.23
N ALA A 117 -17.86 -9.66 -14.16
CA ALA A 117 -18.83 -10.08 -15.18
C ALA A 117 -18.68 -9.29 -16.49
N ARG A 118 -18.08 -8.09 -16.45
CA ARG A 118 -17.83 -7.19 -17.58
C ARG A 118 -16.47 -6.55 -17.44
N ASN A 119 -15.86 -6.17 -18.57
CA ASN A 119 -14.69 -5.32 -18.57
C ASN A 119 -15.01 -4.01 -17.86
N GLY A 120 -14.13 -3.52 -17.03
CA GLY A 120 -14.41 -2.29 -16.30
C GLY A 120 -13.27 -1.81 -15.44
N THR A 121 -13.53 -0.65 -14.83
CA THR A 121 -12.64 0.01 -13.89
C THR A 121 -13.06 -0.35 -12.47
N PHE A 122 -12.09 -0.76 -11.66
CA PHE A 122 -12.26 -1.09 -10.26
C PHE A 122 -11.35 -0.20 -9.42
N ARG A 123 -11.65 -0.07 -8.13
CA ARG A 123 -10.87 0.74 -7.21
C ARG A 123 -10.50 -0.08 -6.00
N LEU A 124 -9.20 -0.21 -5.77
CA LEU A 124 -8.64 -0.80 -4.57
C LEU A 124 -8.35 0.32 -3.57
N LYS A 125 -9.10 0.37 -2.48
CA LYS A 125 -8.83 1.24 -1.34
C LYS A 125 -7.97 0.50 -0.34
N VAL A 126 -6.91 1.16 0.09
CA VAL A 126 -5.95 0.69 1.10
C VAL A 126 -6.02 1.62 2.30
N ARG A 127 -6.05 1.07 3.50
CA ARG A 127 -5.95 1.82 4.76
C ARG A 127 -4.87 1.23 5.64
N MET A 128 -3.98 2.06 6.13
CA MET A 128 -3.01 1.72 7.17
C MET A 128 -3.69 1.82 8.53
N HIS A 129 -4.15 0.69 9.10
CA HIS A 129 -4.88 0.70 10.35
C HIS A 129 -3.95 0.86 11.55
N ALA A 130 -2.83 0.11 11.58
CA ALA A 130 -1.85 0.19 12.67
C ALA A 130 -0.42 0.24 12.15
N CYS A 131 0.32 1.28 12.56
CA CYS A 131 1.69 1.58 12.15
C CYS A 131 2.47 2.14 13.33
N SER A 132 3.41 1.36 13.90
CA SER A 132 4.15 1.72 15.12
C SER A 132 5.16 2.84 14.90
N THR A 133 5.72 2.95 13.69
CA THR A 133 6.68 3.99 13.28
C THR A 133 6.22 4.61 11.97
N SER A 134 5.37 5.63 12.07
CA SER A 134 4.71 6.28 10.92
C SER A 134 5.69 7.16 10.12
N PRO A 135 5.63 7.14 8.78
CA PRO A 135 4.77 6.32 7.94
C PRO A 135 5.29 4.89 7.75
N CYS A 136 4.39 3.92 7.58
CA CYS A 136 4.74 2.55 7.18
C CYS A 136 4.75 2.40 5.67
N TYR A 137 5.64 1.54 5.18
CA TYR A 137 5.71 1.13 3.78
C TYR A 137 4.76 -0.04 3.55
N TYR A 138 4.08 -0.01 2.43
CA TYR A 138 3.21 -1.09 2.00
C TYR A 138 3.28 -1.29 0.49
N GLY A 139 2.74 -2.38 0.03
CA GLY A 139 2.59 -2.64 -1.39
C GLY A 139 1.52 -3.66 -1.67
N PHE A 140 1.20 -3.81 -2.96
CA PHE A 140 0.32 -4.87 -3.43
C PHE A 140 0.72 -5.37 -4.81
N GLY A 141 0.37 -6.63 -5.07
CA GLY A 141 0.43 -7.26 -6.38
C GLY A 141 -0.96 -7.53 -6.92
N MET A 142 -1.13 -7.42 -8.24
CA MET A 142 -2.32 -7.87 -8.97
C MET A 142 -1.97 -9.14 -9.75
N PHE A 143 -2.73 -10.19 -9.49
CA PHE A 143 -2.55 -11.52 -10.08
C PHE A 143 -3.81 -11.93 -10.83
N ARG A 144 -3.65 -12.74 -11.88
CA ARG A 144 -4.76 -13.23 -12.72
C ARG A 144 -4.55 -14.70 -13.07
N GLN A 145 -5.65 -15.44 -13.02
CA GLN A 145 -5.79 -16.80 -13.54
C GLN A 145 -6.69 -16.80 -14.78
#